data_e63e95fbd4a61f5f3fc68f930a9e59b5
#
_entry.id   e63e95fbd4a61f5f3fc68f930a9e59b5
#
_cell.length_a   1.000
_cell.length_b   1.000
_cell.length_c   1.000
_cell.angle_alpha   90.00
_cell.angle_beta   90.00
_cell.angle_gamma   90.00
#
_symmetry.space_group_name_H-M   'P 1'
#
loop_
_entity.id
_entity.type
_entity.pdbx_description
1 polymer ?
#
loop_
_entity_poly.entity_id
_entity_poly.type
_entity_poly.pdbx_seq_one_letter_code
_entity_poly.pdbx_strand_id
1 'polypeptide(L)'
;MKALFFLLVYTLFLHATTLSLDEILQKLQHEHPMAKSTQAVEHAYDSQNKVISSRQPLGFFTEGTYAKPDFDKSGYEYSVGVEQNFMHPSVKKNTIKSAKYASDAEILSLKHDFALLENEVRLLYHINCLDQKNIEQYKKSFLAFEALYMKKEKSYKYGEISKKELLQLQIELDRLKNEYKFYENEVKISRDNLQSKILLPFFKDKELSCRDIKTVTNELPFNDAQESLQEQSLNKKIQSLQSDFDKYNAPFDSFALRASYQNEIDAARFTIGLSVPLNFTTSINEESRAAAMHKKSAAQYEKEGLKLLQASNAEALKKELTQSFESITAQNAMLERYENELMPLIESGYALGEDSAIEYLLSQRELWKLKEELTVHNKKYYETLFKLYSVLQIKE
;
A
#
# COMPACT_ATOMS: atom_id res chain seq x y z
N MET A 1 -47.71 -0.17 30.85
CA MET A 1 -46.34 -0.78 30.92
C MET A 1 -45.73 -1.24 29.57
N LYS A 2 -46.49 -1.44 28.50
CA LYS A 2 -45.95 -1.87 27.19
C LYS A 2 -45.37 -0.73 26.32
N ALA A 3 -45.76 0.52 26.55
CA ALA A 3 -45.28 1.68 25.78
C ALA A 3 -43.90 2.20 26.25
N LEU A 4 -43.54 1.97 27.53
CA LEU A 4 -42.23 2.41 28.06
C LEU A 4 -41.06 1.55 27.60
N PHE A 5 -41.33 0.29 27.26
CA PHE A 5 -40.27 -0.66 26.80
C PHE A 5 -39.87 -0.38 25.34
N PHE A 6 -40.74 0.18 24.53
CA PHE A 6 -40.40 0.52 23.13
C PHE A 6 -39.54 1.79 23.01
N LEU A 7 -39.66 2.72 23.97
CA LEU A 7 -38.86 3.95 23.96
C LEU A 7 -37.37 3.68 24.39
N LEU A 8 -37.15 2.66 25.23
CA LEU A 8 -35.81 2.30 25.71
C LEU A 8 -34.98 1.52 24.68
N VAL A 9 -35.64 0.83 23.74
CA VAL A 9 -34.99 0.11 22.65
C VAL A 9 -34.57 1.06 21.51
N TYR A 10 -35.27 2.18 21.32
CA TYR A 10 -34.95 3.13 20.24
C TYR A 10 -33.76 4.07 20.55
N THR A 11 -33.40 4.23 21.84
CA THR A 11 -32.26 5.06 22.24
C THR A 11 -30.89 4.35 22.12
N LEU A 12 -30.89 3.05 21.81
CA LEU A 12 -29.66 2.25 21.67
C LEU A 12 -29.06 2.24 20.25
N PHE A 13 -29.72 2.85 19.27
CA PHE A 13 -29.27 2.80 17.85
C PHE A 13 -28.72 4.10 17.27
N LEU A 14 -28.53 5.15 18.07
CA LEU A 14 -27.93 6.41 17.61
C LEU A 14 -26.51 6.63 18.16
N HIS A 15 -25.72 5.59 18.29
CA HIS A 15 -24.28 5.79 18.31
C HIS A 15 -23.83 5.88 16.84
N ALA A 16 -23.57 7.08 16.37
CA ALA A 16 -22.75 7.27 15.19
C ALA A 16 -21.45 6.48 15.43
N THR A 17 -21.36 5.29 14.82
CA THR A 17 -20.16 4.44 14.99
C THR A 17 -19.02 5.14 14.29
N THR A 18 -18.21 5.85 15.09
CA THR A 18 -16.97 6.43 14.59
C THR A 18 -16.00 5.31 14.22
N LEU A 19 -15.24 5.48 13.15
CA LEU A 19 -14.25 4.52 12.69
C LEU A 19 -12.88 4.84 13.29
N SER A 20 -12.29 3.85 13.93
CA SER A 20 -10.88 3.88 14.35
C SER A 20 -9.94 3.53 13.19
N LEU A 21 -8.68 3.89 13.33
CA LEU A 21 -7.65 3.50 12.36
C LEU A 21 -7.51 1.98 12.27
N ASP A 22 -7.53 1.28 13.41
CA ASP A 22 -7.40 -0.18 13.46
C ASP A 22 -8.56 -0.88 12.75
N GLU A 23 -9.80 -0.41 12.91
CA GLU A 23 -10.96 -0.95 12.19
C GLU A 23 -10.84 -0.76 10.67
N ILE A 24 -10.30 0.39 10.24
CA ILE A 24 -10.04 0.66 8.82
C ILE A 24 -9.00 -0.33 8.28
N LEU A 25 -7.88 -0.49 8.98
CA LEU A 25 -6.79 -1.37 8.57
C LEU A 25 -7.21 -2.84 8.54
N GLN A 26 -7.95 -3.33 9.55
CA GLN A 26 -8.50 -4.68 9.55
C GLN A 26 -9.41 -4.94 8.34
N LYS A 27 -10.28 -4.00 8.01
CA LYS A 27 -11.15 -4.14 6.84
C LYS A 27 -10.37 -4.07 5.53
N LEU A 28 -9.34 -3.22 5.44
CA LEU A 28 -8.44 -3.20 4.29
C LEU A 28 -7.83 -4.58 4.03
N GLN A 29 -7.32 -5.25 5.06
CA GLN A 29 -6.70 -6.57 4.96
C GLN A 29 -7.63 -7.66 4.43
N HIS A 30 -8.94 -7.54 4.67
CA HIS A 30 -9.91 -8.57 4.29
C HIS A 30 -10.77 -8.20 3.07
N GLU A 31 -11.11 -6.95 2.90
CA GLU A 31 -12.13 -6.51 1.95
C GLU A 31 -11.57 -5.70 0.77
N HIS A 32 -10.37 -5.10 0.91
CA HIS A 32 -9.80 -4.25 -0.14
C HIS A 32 -9.52 -5.05 -1.41
N PRO A 33 -9.80 -4.48 -2.62
CA PRO A 33 -9.56 -5.16 -3.89
C PRO A 33 -8.14 -5.71 -4.05
N MET A 34 -7.13 -4.97 -3.58
CA MET A 34 -5.73 -5.39 -3.64
C MET A 34 -5.46 -6.61 -2.73
N ALA A 35 -6.02 -6.67 -1.52
CA ALA A 35 -5.90 -7.83 -0.63
C ALA A 35 -6.56 -9.07 -1.25
N LYS A 36 -7.76 -8.93 -1.80
CA LYS A 36 -8.46 -10.01 -2.52
C LYS A 36 -7.70 -10.47 -3.76
N SER A 37 -7.12 -9.52 -4.51
CA SER A 37 -6.27 -9.84 -5.66
C SER A 37 -5.05 -10.65 -5.25
N THR A 38 -4.36 -10.25 -4.18
CA THR A 38 -3.21 -11.00 -3.63
C THR A 38 -3.59 -12.42 -3.26
N GLN A 39 -4.71 -12.64 -2.57
CA GLN A 39 -5.21 -13.98 -2.24
C GLN A 39 -5.55 -14.80 -3.48
N ALA A 40 -6.19 -14.19 -4.49
CA ALA A 40 -6.50 -14.87 -5.74
C ALA A 40 -5.22 -15.30 -6.49
N VAL A 41 -4.19 -14.44 -6.49
CA VAL A 41 -2.88 -14.75 -7.07
C VAL A 41 -2.17 -15.87 -6.30
N GLU A 42 -2.21 -15.88 -4.96
CA GLU A 42 -1.68 -16.99 -4.14
C GLU A 42 -2.33 -18.32 -4.54
N HIS A 43 -3.65 -18.38 -4.64
CA HIS A 43 -4.38 -19.59 -5.08
C HIS A 43 -4.07 -20.00 -6.52
N ALA A 44 -3.89 -19.02 -7.42
CA ALA A 44 -3.50 -19.28 -8.79
C ALA A 44 -2.12 -19.93 -8.89
N TYR A 45 -1.14 -19.43 -8.13
CA TYR A 45 0.20 -20.01 -8.06
C TYR A 45 0.23 -21.40 -7.43
N ASP A 46 -0.55 -21.63 -6.37
CA ASP A 46 -0.70 -22.97 -5.78
C ASP A 46 -1.23 -23.96 -6.81
N SER A 47 -2.22 -23.57 -7.60
CA SER A 47 -2.77 -24.41 -8.66
C SER A 47 -1.76 -24.64 -9.78
N GLN A 48 -1.04 -23.62 -10.20
CA GLN A 48 0.00 -23.71 -11.22
C GLN A 48 1.15 -24.63 -10.78
N ASN A 49 1.60 -24.51 -9.53
CA ASN A 49 2.63 -25.38 -8.95
C ASN A 49 2.18 -26.84 -8.91
N LYS A 50 0.89 -27.14 -8.64
CA LYS A 50 0.31 -28.47 -8.74
C LYS A 50 0.33 -29.00 -10.17
N VAL A 51 0.01 -28.16 -11.16
CA VAL A 51 0.09 -28.53 -12.58
C VAL A 51 1.53 -28.91 -12.96
N ILE A 52 2.52 -28.08 -12.61
CA ILE A 52 3.94 -28.33 -12.90
C ILE A 52 4.44 -29.62 -12.24
N SER A 53 3.95 -29.95 -11.04
CA SER A 53 4.32 -31.16 -10.31
C SER A 53 3.61 -32.43 -10.83
N SER A 54 2.54 -32.28 -11.59
CA SER A 54 1.73 -33.38 -12.12
C SER A 54 2.49 -34.25 -13.11
N ARG A 55 1.96 -35.45 -13.34
CA ARG A 55 2.43 -36.28 -14.42
C ARG A 55 1.91 -35.73 -15.75
N GLN A 56 2.71 -35.83 -16.79
CA GLN A 56 2.24 -35.53 -18.14
C GLN A 56 1.14 -36.53 -18.55
N PRO A 57 0.15 -36.10 -19.31
CA PRO A 57 -0.92 -36.99 -19.78
C PRO A 57 -0.36 -38.11 -20.64
N LEU A 58 -1.00 -39.27 -20.58
CA LEU A 58 -0.75 -40.35 -21.51
C LEU A 58 -1.28 -39.94 -22.88
N GLY A 59 -0.42 -39.93 -23.88
CA GLY A 59 -0.79 -39.70 -25.28
C GLY A 59 -1.31 -41.00 -25.94
N PHE A 60 -2.38 -40.90 -26.69
CA PHE A 60 -2.83 -41.95 -27.60
C PHE A 60 -2.59 -41.49 -29.03
N PHE A 61 -2.09 -42.36 -29.86
CA PHE A 61 -1.86 -42.06 -31.26
C PHE A 61 -2.35 -43.19 -32.15
N THR A 62 -2.72 -42.84 -33.36
CA THR A 62 -3.05 -43.78 -34.42
C THR A 62 -2.49 -43.27 -35.72
N GLU A 63 -1.90 -44.14 -36.50
CA GLU A 63 -1.31 -43.83 -37.81
C GLU A 63 -1.88 -44.84 -38.82
N GLY A 64 -2.18 -44.39 -40.02
CA GLY A 64 -2.62 -45.23 -41.11
C GLY A 64 -1.78 -44.95 -42.34
N THR A 65 -1.28 -45.98 -42.96
CA THR A 65 -0.46 -45.90 -44.20
C THR A 65 -1.04 -46.81 -45.26
N TYR A 66 -1.07 -46.37 -46.50
CA TYR A 66 -1.33 -47.22 -47.65
C TYR A 66 0.01 -47.65 -48.22
N ALA A 67 0.32 -48.94 -48.07
CA ALA A 67 1.55 -49.53 -48.59
C ALA A 67 1.30 -50.16 -50.00
N LYS A 68 2.19 -49.84 -50.91
CA LYS A 68 2.22 -50.40 -52.27
C LYS A 68 3.63 -50.92 -52.51
N PRO A 69 3.92 -52.18 -52.09
CA PRO A 69 5.20 -52.79 -52.33
C PRO A 69 5.35 -53.13 -53.83
N ASP A 70 6.59 -53.14 -54.35
CA ASP A 70 6.88 -53.36 -55.73
C ASP A 70 6.56 -54.80 -56.22
N PHE A 71 6.54 -55.73 -55.25
CA PHE A 71 6.41 -57.15 -55.58
C PHE A 71 5.32 -57.89 -54.77
N ASP A 72 4.42 -57.18 -54.09
CA ASP A 72 3.42 -57.79 -53.22
C ASP A 72 2.06 -57.07 -53.30
N LYS A 73 1.04 -57.58 -52.62
CA LYS A 73 -0.30 -56.97 -52.58
C LYS A 73 -0.27 -55.61 -51.85
N SER A 74 -0.83 -54.60 -52.52
CA SER A 74 -1.05 -53.31 -51.85
C SER A 74 -2.16 -53.41 -50.79
N GLY A 75 -2.04 -52.68 -49.69
CA GLY A 75 -3.03 -52.70 -48.61
C GLY A 75 -2.87 -51.55 -47.66
N TYR A 76 -3.80 -51.48 -46.72
CA TYR A 76 -3.75 -50.52 -45.65
C TYR A 76 -3.03 -51.14 -44.45
N GLU A 77 -2.07 -50.37 -43.90
CA GLU A 77 -1.41 -50.65 -42.65
C GLU A 77 -1.86 -49.67 -41.64
N TYR A 78 -1.98 -50.05 -40.38
CA TYR A 78 -2.33 -49.15 -39.31
C TYR A 78 -1.53 -49.47 -38.07
N SER A 79 -1.25 -48.42 -37.30
CA SER A 79 -0.70 -48.53 -35.97
C SER A 79 -1.55 -47.79 -34.93
N VAL A 80 -1.69 -48.39 -33.78
CA VAL A 80 -2.29 -47.77 -32.62
C VAL A 80 -1.35 -47.90 -31.42
N GLY A 81 -1.25 -46.87 -30.62
CA GLY A 81 -0.32 -46.93 -29.50
C GLY A 81 -0.55 -45.86 -28.46
N VAL A 82 0.23 -46.00 -27.41
CA VAL A 82 0.29 -45.04 -26.30
C VAL A 82 1.71 -44.55 -26.13
N GLU A 83 1.82 -43.27 -25.73
CA GLU A 83 3.08 -42.62 -25.46
C GLU A 83 3.01 -41.90 -24.14
N GLN A 84 4.02 -42.05 -23.28
CA GLN A 84 4.16 -41.36 -22.01
C GLN A 84 5.49 -40.64 -21.97
N ASN A 85 5.41 -39.31 -21.80
CA ASN A 85 6.59 -38.46 -21.58
C ASN A 85 6.94 -38.38 -20.10
N PHE A 86 8.22 -38.48 -19.78
CA PHE A 86 8.79 -38.35 -18.42
C PHE A 86 9.87 -37.31 -18.43
N MET A 87 9.77 -36.35 -17.54
CA MET A 87 10.88 -35.43 -17.31
C MET A 87 12.01 -36.14 -16.55
N HIS A 88 13.24 -35.79 -16.86
CA HIS A 88 14.39 -36.23 -16.06
C HIS A 88 14.21 -35.78 -14.60
N PRO A 89 14.47 -36.63 -13.60
CA PRO A 89 14.18 -36.33 -12.19
C PRO A 89 14.79 -35.02 -11.69
N SER A 90 16.03 -34.68 -12.08
CA SER A 90 16.67 -33.43 -11.70
C SER A 90 16.01 -32.22 -12.36
N VAL A 91 15.63 -32.33 -13.64
CA VAL A 91 14.89 -31.29 -14.37
C VAL A 91 13.54 -31.03 -13.71
N LYS A 92 12.76 -32.10 -13.45
CA LYS A 92 11.47 -31.99 -12.75
C LYS A 92 11.63 -31.31 -11.38
N LYS A 93 12.59 -31.75 -10.56
CA LYS A 93 12.85 -31.17 -9.23
C LYS A 93 13.18 -29.68 -9.32
N ASN A 94 14.07 -29.29 -10.21
CA ASN A 94 14.52 -27.91 -10.35
C ASN A 94 13.45 -27.02 -10.98
N THR A 95 12.64 -27.53 -11.93
CA THR A 95 11.48 -26.81 -12.47
C THR A 95 10.44 -26.51 -11.38
N ILE A 96 10.11 -27.48 -10.52
CA ILE A 96 9.18 -27.28 -9.39
C ILE A 96 9.76 -26.24 -8.41
N LYS A 97 11.04 -26.32 -8.07
CA LYS A 97 11.69 -25.35 -7.18
C LYS A 97 11.70 -23.94 -7.78
N SER A 98 12.07 -23.81 -9.06
CA SER A 98 12.09 -22.52 -9.74
C SER A 98 10.73 -21.88 -9.75
N ALA A 99 9.69 -22.63 -10.15
CA ALA A 99 8.32 -22.15 -10.16
C ALA A 99 7.83 -21.72 -8.77
N LYS A 100 8.12 -22.52 -7.73
CA LYS A 100 7.76 -22.17 -6.35
C LYS A 100 8.45 -20.88 -5.89
N TYR A 101 9.76 -20.75 -6.10
CA TYR A 101 10.48 -19.54 -5.70
C TYR A 101 10.06 -18.31 -6.51
N ALA A 102 9.72 -18.46 -7.78
CA ALA A 102 9.17 -17.38 -8.59
C ALA A 102 7.80 -16.92 -8.05
N SER A 103 6.92 -17.87 -7.71
CA SER A 103 5.63 -17.58 -7.07
C SER A 103 5.81 -16.87 -5.72
N ASP A 104 6.70 -17.38 -4.86
CA ASP A 104 7.01 -16.76 -3.56
C ASP A 104 7.51 -15.32 -3.73
N ALA A 105 8.35 -15.06 -4.75
CA ALA A 105 8.87 -13.72 -5.05
C ALA A 105 7.75 -12.75 -5.43
N GLU A 106 6.83 -13.17 -6.28
CA GLU A 106 5.69 -12.35 -6.72
C GLU A 106 4.72 -12.06 -5.58
N ILE A 107 4.40 -13.08 -4.76
CA ILE A 107 3.55 -12.91 -3.58
C ILE A 107 4.17 -11.92 -2.59
N LEU A 108 5.48 -11.97 -2.36
CA LEU A 108 6.20 -11.02 -1.50
C LEU A 108 6.16 -9.60 -2.08
N SER A 109 6.26 -9.44 -3.40
CA SER A 109 6.10 -8.15 -4.07
C SER A 109 4.70 -7.56 -3.87
N LEU A 110 3.66 -8.37 -4.03
CA LEU A 110 2.28 -7.93 -3.79
C LEU A 110 2.03 -7.56 -2.32
N LYS A 111 2.62 -8.29 -1.38
CA LYS A 111 2.57 -7.96 0.05
C LYS A 111 3.31 -6.66 0.37
N HIS A 112 4.42 -6.39 -0.32
CA HIS A 112 5.09 -5.10 -0.23
C HIS A 112 4.19 -3.96 -0.68
N ASP A 113 3.58 -4.07 -1.86
CA ASP A 113 2.69 -3.02 -2.39
C ASP A 113 1.49 -2.78 -1.47
N PHE A 114 0.96 -3.85 -0.86
CA PHE A 114 -0.12 -3.72 0.13
C PHE A 114 0.34 -3.02 1.41
N ALA A 115 1.55 -3.29 1.89
CA ALA A 115 2.12 -2.60 3.05
C ALA A 115 2.35 -1.09 2.78
N LEU A 116 2.71 -0.72 1.54
CA LEU A 116 2.78 0.69 1.13
C LEU A 116 1.40 1.35 1.18
N LEU A 117 0.35 0.67 0.71
CA LEU A 117 -1.02 1.15 0.80
C LEU A 117 -1.47 1.34 2.27
N GLU A 118 -1.18 0.40 3.16
CA GLU A 118 -1.50 0.53 4.59
C GLU A 118 -0.84 1.78 5.19
N ASN A 119 0.43 2.04 4.90
CA ASN A 119 1.14 3.22 5.38
C ASN A 119 0.59 4.53 4.79
N GLU A 120 0.17 4.52 3.52
CA GLU A 120 -0.48 5.67 2.89
C GLU A 120 -1.85 5.97 3.54
N VAL A 121 -2.63 4.94 3.86
CA VAL A 121 -3.91 5.08 4.57
C VAL A 121 -3.69 5.62 5.98
N ARG A 122 -2.67 5.15 6.70
CA ARG A 122 -2.28 5.70 8.02
C ARG A 122 -1.95 7.19 7.92
N LEU A 123 -1.12 7.58 6.95
CA LEU A 123 -0.77 8.98 6.69
C LEU A 123 -2.01 9.83 6.46
N LEU A 124 -2.87 9.43 5.52
CA LEU A 124 -4.06 10.20 5.15
C LEU A 124 -5.07 10.29 6.31
N TYR A 125 -5.17 9.26 7.15
CA TYR A 125 -5.96 9.30 8.37
C TYR A 125 -5.43 10.39 9.33
N HIS A 126 -4.12 10.43 9.59
CA HIS A 126 -3.50 11.43 10.46
C HIS A 126 -3.69 12.85 9.90
N ILE A 127 -3.50 13.04 8.58
CA ILE A 127 -3.72 14.34 7.92
C ILE A 127 -5.18 14.79 8.08
N ASN A 128 -6.16 13.92 7.80
CA ASN A 128 -7.56 14.29 7.94
C ASN A 128 -7.93 14.64 9.39
N CYS A 129 -7.43 13.89 10.35
CA CYS A 129 -7.65 14.19 11.76
C CYS A 129 -7.01 15.52 12.21
N LEU A 130 -5.85 15.87 11.69
CA LEU A 130 -5.24 17.19 11.94
C LEU A 130 -6.08 18.30 11.32
N ASP A 131 -6.61 18.11 10.11
CA ASP A 131 -7.49 19.08 9.46
C ASP A 131 -8.80 19.27 10.23
N GLN A 132 -9.41 18.18 10.73
CA GLN A 132 -10.59 18.27 11.59
C GLN A 132 -10.32 19.04 12.87
N LYS A 133 -9.17 18.79 13.53
CA LYS A 133 -8.77 19.55 14.72
C LYS A 133 -8.55 21.03 14.41
N ASN A 134 -7.93 21.32 13.29
CA ASN A 134 -7.65 22.69 12.86
C ASN A 134 -8.94 23.48 12.59
N ILE A 135 -9.88 22.90 11.82
CA ILE A 135 -11.16 23.56 11.53
C ILE A 135 -12.02 23.79 12.76
N GLU A 136 -12.00 22.89 13.75
CA GLU A 136 -12.73 23.07 15.01
C GLU A 136 -12.19 24.26 15.80
N GLN A 137 -10.87 24.43 15.87
CA GLN A 137 -10.23 25.56 16.50
C GLN A 137 -10.55 26.87 15.78
N TYR A 138 -10.47 26.84 14.45
CA TYR A 138 -10.79 27.98 13.59
C TYR A 138 -12.25 28.41 13.75
N LYS A 139 -13.18 27.48 13.80
CA LYS A 139 -14.61 27.72 14.01
C LYS A 139 -14.87 28.46 15.33
N LYS A 140 -14.23 28.03 16.43
CA LYS A 140 -14.39 28.68 17.74
C LYS A 140 -13.93 30.14 17.65
N SER A 141 -12.81 30.39 17.03
CA SER A 141 -12.24 31.72 16.85
C SER A 141 -13.09 32.60 15.95
N PHE A 142 -13.59 32.05 14.83
CA PHE A 142 -14.51 32.76 13.92
C PHE A 142 -15.78 33.21 14.65
N LEU A 143 -16.42 32.31 15.43
CA LEU A 143 -17.64 32.63 16.18
C LEU A 143 -17.38 33.71 17.26
N ALA A 144 -16.24 33.66 17.93
CA ALA A 144 -15.87 34.69 18.90
C ALA A 144 -15.68 36.06 18.23
N PHE A 145 -15.04 36.08 17.06
CA PHE A 145 -14.89 37.31 16.28
C PHE A 145 -16.22 37.86 15.75
N GLU A 146 -17.09 37.01 15.23
CA GLU A 146 -18.43 37.41 14.76
C GLU A 146 -19.24 38.07 15.90
N ALA A 147 -19.19 37.49 17.10
CA ALA A 147 -19.82 38.06 18.28
C ALA A 147 -19.25 39.46 18.65
N LEU A 148 -17.92 39.61 18.55
CA LEU A 148 -17.24 40.88 18.79
C LEU A 148 -17.66 41.92 17.75
N TYR A 149 -17.70 41.56 16.46
CA TYR A 149 -18.12 42.44 15.38
C TYR A 149 -19.58 42.94 15.60
N MET A 150 -20.48 42.03 15.94
CA MET A 150 -21.88 42.37 16.25
C MET A 150 -21.99 43.39 17.42
N LYS A 151 -21.15 43.25 18.45
CA LYS A 151 -21.05 44.21 19.57
C LYS A 151 -20.55 45.58 19.10
N LYS A 152 -19.51 45.60 18.28
CA LYS A 152 -18.92 46.86 17.75
C LYS A 152 -19.84 47.55 16.71
N GLU A 153 -20.59 46.81 15.95
CA GLU A 153 -21.63 47.37 15.08
C GLU A 153 -22.69 48.17 15.88
N LYS A 154 -23.10 47.67 17.07
CA LYS A 154 -23.95 48.39 17.98
C LYS A 154 -23.28 49.64 18.53
N SER A 155 -22.06 49.57 18.99
CA SER A 155 -21.26 50.72 19.46
C SER A 155 -21.15 51.80 18.36
N TYR A 156 -20.99 51.43 17.09
CA TYR A 156 -21.00 52.40 16.00
C TYR A 156 -22.35 53.14 15.89
N LYS A 157 -23.49 52.46 16.06
CA LYS A 157 -24.82 53.09 16.03
C LYS A 157 -25.00 54.13 17.17
N TYR A 158 -24.26 53.97 18.26
CA TYR A 158 -24.24 54.92 19.39
C TYR A 158 -23.13 55.97 19.27
N GLY A 159 -22.32 55.93 18.20
CA GLY A 159 -21.23 56.87 17.97
C GLY A 159 -19.98 56.65 18.82
N GLU A 160 -19.85 55.45 19.46
CA GLU A 160 -18.73 55.09 20.30
C GLU A 160 -17.45 54.71 19.52
N ILE A 161 -17.60 54.25 18.29
CA ILE A 161 -16.48 53.91 17.38
C ILE A 161 -16.64 54.60 16.02
N SER A 162 -15.51 54.75 15.33
CA SER A 162 -15.50 55.39 14.01
C SER A 162 -15.99 54.46 12.89
N LYS A 163 -16.48 55.04 11.79
CA LYS A 163 -16.80 54.27 10.57
C LYS A 163 -15.57 53.55 10.01
N LYS A 164 -14.37 54.11 10.15
CA LYS A 164 -13.10 53.49 9.72
C LYS A 164 -12.86 52.18 10.49
N GLU A 165 -13.02 52.24 11.81
CA GLU A 165 -12.83 51.05 12.69
C GLU A 165 -13.84 49.96 12.36
N LEU A 166 -15.15 50.32 12.18
CA LEU A 166 -16.15 49.34 11.81
C LEU A 166 -15.84 48.67 10.45
N LEU A 167 -15.40 49.44 9.45
CA LEU A 167 -15.05 48.87 8.14
C LEU A 167 -13.81 47.96 8.24
N GLN A 168 -12.81 48.28 9.06
CA GLN A 168 -11.65 47.42 9.29
C GLN A 168 -12.09 46.08 9.91
N LEU A 169 -12.98 46.10 10.90
CA LEU A 169 -13.55 44.91 11.50
C LEU A 169 -14.38 44.08 10.51
N GLN A 170 -15.15 44.72 9.65
CA GLN A 170 -15.92 44.05 8.62
C GLN A 170 -15.01 43.32 7.61
N ILE A 171 -13.97 44.00 7.13
CA ILE A 171 -12.99 43.39 6.20
C ILE A 171 -12.34 42.17 6.84
N GLU A 172 -11.97 42.24 8.11
CA GLU A 172 -11.35 41.12 8.81
C GLU A 172 -12.35 39.96 9.03
N LEU A 173 -13.63 40.25 9.33
CA LEU A 173 -14.68 39.22 9.40
C LEU A 173 -14.88 38.52 8.08
N ASP A 174 -14.95 39.25 6.95
CA ASP A 174 -15.09 38.68 5.61
C ASP A 174 -13.89 37.80 5.24
N ARG A 175 -12.69 38.21 5.66
CA ARG A 175 -11.48 37.43 5.47
C ARG A 175 -11.53 36.13 6.28
N LEU A 176 -11.83 36.18 7.59
CA LEU A 176 -11.96 35.00 8.43
C LEU A 176 -13.01 34.05 7.92
N LYS A 177 -14.13 34.55 7.39
CA LYS A 177 -15.18 33.74 6.75
C LYS A 177 -14.65 32.98 5.52
N ASN A 178 -13.82 33.62 4.70
CA ASN A 178 -13.21 32.98 3.56
C ASN A 178 -12.18 31.93 3.95
N GLU A 179 -11.35 32.20 4.96
CA GLU A 179 -10.40 31.26 5.53
C GLU A 179 -11.11 30.05 6.16
N TYR A 180 -12.20 30.27 6.90
CA TYR A 180 -13.02 29.18 7.44
C TYR A 180 -13.55 28.26 6.35
N LYS A 181 -14.07 28.82 5.25
CA LYS A 181 -14.52 28.02 4.09
C LYS A 181 -13.38 27.26 3.42
N PHE A 182 -12.21 27.86 3.36
CA PHE A 182 -11.02 27.19 2.81
C PHE A 182 -10.70 25.94 3.65
N TYR A 183 -10.58 26.06 4.98
CA TYR A 183 -10.30 24.91 5.85
C TYR A 183 -11.43 23.87 5.86
N GLU A 184 -12.68 24.30 5.73
CA GLU A 184 -13.79 23.37 5.56
C GLU A 184 -13.66 22.51 4.30
N ASN A 185 -13.15 23.10 3.22
CA ASN A 185 -12.88 22.36 1.99
C ASN A 185 -11.63 21.47 2.12
N GLU A 186 -10.58 21.91 2.81
CA GLU A 186 -9.39 21.08 3.08
C GLU A 186 -9.77 19.80 3.84
N VAL A 187 -10.66 19.87 4.85
CA VAL A 187 -11.18 18.68 5.55
C VAL A 187 -11.90 17.74 4.58
N LYS A 188 -12.71 18.27 3.66
CA LYS A 188 -13.39 17.45 2.66
C LYS A 188 -12.40 16.78 1.70
N ILE A 189 -11.44 17.57 1.19
CA ILE A 189 -10.41 17.06 0.28
C ILE A 189 -9.57 15.96 0.95
N SER A 190 -9.11 16.18 2.18
CA SER A 190 -8.31 15.17 2.90
C SER A 190 -9.15 13.91 3.20
N ARG A 191 -10.46 14.06 3.43
CA ARG A 191 -11.40 12.95 3.58
C ARG A 191 -11.58 12.18 2.29
N ASP A 192 -11.76 12.86 1.16
CA ASP A 192 -11.92 12.25 -0.16
C ASP A 192 -10.63 11.53 -0.59
N ASN A 193 -9.47 12.10 -0.28
CA ASN A 193 -8.17 11.46 -0.51
C ASN A 193 -8.07 10.13 0.27
N LEU A 194 -8.42 10.13 1.55
CA LEU A 194 -8.44 8.92 2.36
C LEU A 194 -9.43 7.88 1.80
N GLN A 195 -10.65 8.32 1.45
CA GLN A 195 -11.66 7.45 0.84
C GLN A 195 -11.19 6.83 -0.47
N SER A 196 -10.48 7.60 -1.30
CA SER A 196 -9.95 7.14 -2.59
C SER A 196 -8.93 6.00 -2.47
N LYS A 197 -8.28 5.87 -1.30
CA LYS A 197 -7.32 4.78 -1.01
C LYS A 197 -8.00 3.59 -0.32
N ILE A 198 -8.98 3.83 0.53
CA ILE A 198 -9.71 2.77 1.23
C ILE A 198 -10.58 1.96 0.26
N LEU A 199 -11.20 2.58 -0.75
CA LEU A 199 -12.05 1.95 -1.78
C LEU A 199 -13.21 1.08 -1.24
N LEU A 200 -13.59 1.24 0.04
CA LEU A 200 -14.63 0.42 0.67
C LEU A 200 -15.88 1.26 0.94
N PRO A 201 -17.09 0.79 0.53
CA PRO A 201 -18.32 1.55 0.64
C PRO A 201 -18.70 1.95 2.07
N PHE A 202 -18.32 1.12 3.06
CA PHE A 202 -18.65 1.37 4.47
C PHE A 202 -18.06 2.66 5.05
N PHE A 203 -17.01 3.19 4.41
CA PHE A 203 -16.29 4.37 4.87
C PHE A 203 -17.04 5.67 4.61
N LYS A 204 -17.92 5.71 3.58
CA LYS A 204 -18.50 6.94 3.03
C LYS A 204 -19.29 7.77 4.05
N ASP A 205 -20.07 7.11 4.89
CA ASP A 205 -21.04 7.77 5.77
C ASP A 205 -20.65 7.75 7.26
N LYS A 206 -19.41 7.36 7.59
CA LYS A 206 -18.94 7.25 8.98
C LYS A 206 -17.93 8.33 9.32
N GLU A 207 -17.99 8.86 10.53
CA GLU A 207 -17.00 9.80 11.05
C GLU A 207 -15.75 9.08 11.56
N LEU A 208 -14.59 9.75 11.55
CA LEU A 208 -13.34 9.21 12.11
C LEU A 208 -13.28 9.47 13.60
N SER A 209 -12.78 8.52 14.38
CA SER A 209 -12.61 8.67 15.82
C SER A 209 -11.49 9.67 16.18
N CYS A 210 -10.49 9.81 15.34
CA CYS A 210 -9.28 10.63 15.54
C CYS A 210 -8.57 10.44 16.90
N ARG A 211 -8.80 9.32 17.58
CA ARG A 211 -8.16 8.98 18.86
C ARG A 211 -6.80 8.30 18.67
N ASP A 212 -6.61 7.69 17.52
CA ASP A 212 -5.45 6.84 17.21
C ASP A 212 -4.33 7.64 16.50
N ILE A 213 -4.30 8.96 16.71
CA ILE A 213 -3.19 9.79 16.21
C ILE A 213 -1.94 9.47 17.01
N LYS A 214 -0.87 9.08 16.32
CA LYS A 214 0.42 8.84 16.95
C LYS A 214 0.96 10.09 17.64
N THR A 215 1.54 9.89 18.80
CA THR A 215 2.26 10.95 19.50
C THR A 215 3.53 11.31 18.73
N VAL A 216 3.78 12.60 18.57
CA VAL A 216 5.03 13.11 18.01
C VAL A 216 6.16 12.81 19.00
N THR A 217 7.16 12.05 18.58
CA THR A 217 8.29 11.63 19.42
C THR A 217 9.59 11.62 18.61
N ASN A 218 10.70 11.83 19.31
CA ASN A 218 12.03 11.61 18.72
C ASN A 218 12.53 10.17 18.89
N GLU A 219 11.85 9.38 19.73
CA GLU A 219 12.18 7.97 19.91
C GLU A 219 11.58 7.15 18.75
N LEU A 220 12.46 6.63 17.93
CA LEU A 220 12.08 5.81 16.78
C LEU A 220 12.32 4.34 17.13
N PRO A 221 11.27 3.51 17.22
CA PRO A 221 11.38 2.10 17.55
C PRO A 221 11.83 1.28 16.31
N PHE A 222 13.00 1.60 15.75
CA PHE A 222 13.48 0.92 14.56
C PHE A 222 14.49 -0.16 14.90
N ASN A 223 14.20 -1.36 14.45
CA ASN A 223 15.14 -2.46 14.39
C ASN A 223 15.67 -2.53 12.95
N ASP A 224 16.86 -1.98 12.70
CA ASP A 224 17.48 -1.87 11.37
C ASP A 224 17.85 -3.24 10.74
N ALA A 225 17.60 -4.35 11.44
CA ALA A 225 18.12 -5.68 11.08
C ALA A 225 17.14 -6.55 10.26
N GLN A 226 15.92 -6.12 10.02
CA GLN A 226 14.93 -6.96 9.33
C GLN A 226 14.98 -6.76 7.81
N GLU A 227 15.16 -7.87 7.04
CA GLU A 227 15.05 -7.82 5.58
C GLU A 227 13.66 -7.34 5.14
N SER A 228 13.62 -6.35 4.27
CA SER A 228 12.38 -5.85 3.69
C SER A 228 11.68 -6.91 2.83
N LEU A 229 10.34 -6.82 2.65
CA LEU A 229 9.59 -7.73 1.76
C LEU A 229 10.12 -7.69 0.33
N GLN A 230 10.59 -6.53 -0.11
CA GLN A 230 11.18 -6.35 -1.43
C GLN A 230 12.54 -7.07 -1.54
N GLU A 231 13.38 -7.00 -0.51
CA GLU A 231 14.63 -7.78 -0.45
C GLU A 231 14.36 -9.29 -0.39
N GLN A 232 13.35 -9.72 0.39
CA GLN A 232 12.92 -11.11 0.45
C GLN A 232 12.42 -11.60 -0.91
N SER A 233 11.65 -10.78 -1.64
CA SER A 233 11.21 -11.06 -3.01
C SER A 233 12.39 -11.28 -3.95
N LEU A 234 13.38 -10.38 -3.93
CA LEU A 234 14.60 -10.52 -4.74
C LEU A 234 15.42 -11.77 -4.36
N ASN A 235 15.47 -12.13 -3.07
CA ASN A 235 16.10 -13.37 -2.63
C ASN A 235 15.40 -14.60 -3.22
N LYS A 236 14.07 -14.62 -3.27
CA LYS A 236 13.30 -15.70 -3.89
C LYS A 236 13.52 -15.74 -5.40
N LYS A 237 13.55 -14.58 -6.06
CA LYS A 237 13.88 -14.45 -7.49
C LYS A 237 15.28 -15.03 -7.80
N ILE A 238 16.29 -14.73 -6.99
CA ILE A 238 17.65 -15.29 -7.11
C ILE A 238 17.64 -16.82 -6.95
N GLN A 239 16.88 -17.36 -5.97
CA GLN A 239 16.74 -18.81 -5.76
C GLN A 239 16.02 -19.49 -6.93
N SER A 240 15.01 -18.85 -7.52
CA SER A 240 14.34 -19.32 -8.73
C SER A 240 15.33 -19.44 -9.90
N LEU A 241 16.10 -18.38 -10.16
CA LEU A 241 17.08 -18.33 -11.24
C LEU A 241 18.23 -19.34 -11.03
N GLN A 242 18.64 -19.57 -9.77
CA GLN A 242 19.58 -20.65 -9.45
C GLN A 242 19.00 -22.03 -9.78
N SER A 243 17.72 -22.27 -9.48
CA SER A 243 17.05 -23.52 -9.81
C SER A 243 16.92 -23.70 -11.32
N ASP A 244 16.70 -22.62 -12.07
CA ASP A 244 16.70 -22.66 -13.54
C ASP A 244 18.09 -22.98 -14.10
N PHE A 245 19.15 -22.39 -13.54
CA PHE A 245 20.52 -22.73 -13.91
C PHE A 245 20.81 -24.22 -13.66
N ASP A 246 20.42 -24.76 -12.50
CA ASP A 246 20.65 -26.15 -12.12
C ASP A 246 19.84 -27.14 -12.98
N LYS A 247 18.68 -26.72 -13.51
CA LYS A 247 17.85 -27.52 -14.43
C LYS A 247 18.61 -27.90 -15.69
N TYR A 248 19.38 -26.98 -16.25
CA TYR A 248 20.12 -27.19 -17.49
C TYR A 248 21.43 -27.98 -17.33
N ASN A 249 21.75 -28.49 -16.13
CA ASN A 249 22.86 -29.39 -15.91
C ASN A 249 22.54 -30.86 -16.22
N ALA A 250 21.26 -31.18 -16.51
CA ALA A 250 20.85 -32.52 -16.84
C ALA A 250 21.37 -32.97 -18.23
N PRO A 251 21.75 -34.22 -18.41
CA PRO A 251 22.23 -34.72 -19.69
C PRO A 251 21.14 -34.76 -20.76
N PHE A 252 19.89 -34.84 -20.36
CA PHE A 252 18.68 -34.73 -21.19
C PHE A 252 17.53 -34.21 -20.36
N ASP A 253 16.54 -33.58 -21.00
CA ASP A 253 15.44 -32.94 -20.28
C ASP A 253 14.29 -33.91 -20.00
N SER A 254 14.03 -34.81 -20.93
CA SER A 254 12.92 -35.76 -20.83
C SER A 254 13.22 -37.02 -21.64
N PHE A 255 12.45 -38.07 -21.43
CA PHE A 255 12.41 -39.25 -22.28
C PHE A 255 10.95 -39.67 -22.49
N ALA A 256 10.68 -40.32 -23.63
CA ALA A 256 9.37 -40.84 -23.95
C ALA A 256 9.42 -42.35 -24.02
N LEU A 257 8.45 -43.02 -23.41
CA LEU A 257 8.15 -44.44 -23.60
C LEU A 257 6.94 -44.55 -24.51
N ARG A 258 7.10 -45.34 -25.60
CA ARG A 258 6.07 -45.59 -26.58
C ARG A 258 5.81 -47.09 -26.66
N ALA A 259 4.55 -47.49 -26.67
CA ALA A 259 4.14 -48.85 -26.93
C ALA A 259 3.08 -48.81 -28.04
N SER A 260 3.25 -49.60 -29.10
CA SER A 260 2.32 -49.64 -30.25
C SER A 260 2.10 -51.03 -30.78
N TYR A 261 0.91 -51.25 -31.28
CA TYR A 261 0.53 -52.37 -32.10
C TYR A 261 0.45 -51.87 -33.54
N GLN A 262 1.10 -52.59 -34.45
CA GLN A 262 1.11 -52.32 -35.90
C GLN A 262 0.58 -53.54 -36.63
N ASN A 263 -0.39 -53.31 -37.48
CA ASN A 263 -0.90 -54.32 -38.40
C ASN A 263 -0.42 -54.00 -39.83
N GLU A 264 0.56 -54.73 -40.27
CA GLU A 264 1.13 -54.63 -41.61
C GLU A 264 0.47 -55.65 -42.53
N ILE A 265 0.73 -55.57 -43.83
CA ILE A 265 0.10 -56.43 -44.83
C ILE A 265 0.42 -57.92 -44.58
N ASP A 266 1.60 -58.22 -44.10
CA ASP A 266 2.14 -59.56 -43.89
C ASP A 266 2.33 -60.00 -42.44
N ALA A 267 2.26 -59.05 -41.48
CA ALA A 267 2.53 -59.34 -40.07
C ALA A 267 1.86 -58.38 -39.10
N ALA A 268 1.57 -58.85 -37.87
CA ALA A 268 1.24 -58.03 -36.73
C ALA A 268 2.47 -57.87 -35.86
N ARG A 269 2.79 -56.61 -35.45
CA ARG A 269 3.97 -56.30 -34.64
C ARG A 269 3.61 -55.55 -33.38
N PHE A 270 4.28 -55.88 -32.28
CA PHE A 270 4.26 -55.11 -31.07
C PHE A 270 5.60 -54.41 -30.91
N THR A 271 5.57 -53.08 -30.79
CA THR A 271 6.79 -52.26 -30.67
C THR A 271 6.80 -51.53 -29.34
N ILE A 272 7.92 -51.63 -28.62
CA ILE A 272 8.20 -50.81 -27.46
C ILE A 272 9.41 -49.94 -27.82
N GLY A 273 9.27 -48.63 -27.70
CA GLY A 273 10.29 -47.64 -28.05
C GLY A 273 10.63 -46.75 -26.87
N LEU A 274 11.90 -46.38 -26.78
CA LEU A 274 12.40 -45.35 -25.90
C LEU A 274 13.01 -44.24 -26.76
N SER A 275 12.53 -43.02 -26.57
CA SER A 275 13.07 -41.82 -27.23
C SER A 275 13.71 -40.93 -26.19
N VAL A 276 14.97 -40.54 -26.39
CA VAL A 276 15.72 -39.65 -25.50
C VAL A 276 16.33 -38.53 -26.32
N PRO A 277 15.90 -37.28 -26.19
CA PRO A 277 16.57 -36.17 -26.85
C PRO A 277 17.96 -35.95 -26.21
N LEU A 278 18.97 -35.82 -27.06
CA LEU A 278 20.36 -35.67 -26.60
C LEU A 278 20.76 -34.20 -26.64
N ASN A 279 20.82 -33.58 -25.47
CA ASN A 279 21.06 -32.12 -25.29
C ASN A 279 22.46 -31.68 -25.72
N PHE A 280 23.42 -32.62 -25.78
CA PHE A 280 24.81 -32.32 -26.18
C PHE A 280 24.98 -32.12 -27.69
N THR A 281 23.95 -32.33 -28.47
CA THR A 281 23.97 -32.09 -29.92
C THR A 281 23.68 -30.64 -30.30
N THR A 282 23.32 -29.80 -29.33
CA THR A 282 22.97 -28.38 -29.51
C THR A 282 23.53 -27.52 -28.39
N SER A 283 23.75 -26.23 -28.65
CA SER A 283 24.17 -25.23 -27.64
C SER A 283 23.02 -24.70 -26.76
N ILE A 284 21.78 -25.19 -26.96
CA ILE A 284 20.57 -24.63 -26.30
C ILE A 284 20.71 -24.62 -24.76
N ASN A 285 21.20 -25.71 -24.18
CA ASN A 285 21.33 -25.80 -22.71
C ASN A 285 22.48 -24.92 -22.19
N GLU A 286 23.56 -24.77 -22.93
CA GLU A 286 24.67 -23.89 -22.55
C GLU A 286 24.24 -22.43 -22.56
N GLU A 287 23.55 -21.99 -23.61
CA GLU A 287 23.02 -20.64 -23.72
C GLU A 287 21.92 -20.37 -22.68
N SER A 288 21.06 -21.35 -22.41
CA SER A 288 20.04 -21.25 -21.38
C SER A 288 20.63 -21.12 -19.96
N ARG A 289 21.73 -21.85 -19.68
CA ARG A 289 22.50 -21.73 -18.45
C ARG A 289 23.15 -20.34 -18.33
N ALA A 290 23.81 -19.88 -19.40
CA ALA A 290 24.42 -18.56 -19.43
C ALA A 290 23.35 -17.46 -19.19
N ALA A 291 22.22 -17.55 -19.85
CA ALA A 291 21.10 -16.62 -19.65
C ALA A 291 20.57 -16.63 -18.20
N ALA A 292 20.40 -17.81 -17.59
CA ALA A 292 19.97 -17.93 -16.20
C ALA A 292 21.01 -17.34 -15.23
N MET A 293 22.30 -17.55 -15.48
CA MET A 293 23.41 -17.00 -14.69
C MET A 293 23.44 -15.46 -14.78
N HIS A 294 23.34 -14.90 -15.98
CA HIS A 294 23.31 -13.44 -16.17
C HIS A 294 22.10 -12.80 -15.50
N LYS A 295 20.90 -13.40 -15.63
CA LYS A 295 19.69 -12.94 -14.93
C LYS A 295 19.86 -13.00 -13.40
N LYS A 296 20.48 -14.07 -12.88
CA LYS A 296 20.78 -14.19 -11.45
C LYS A 296 21.73 -13.10 -10.99
N SER A 297 22.82 -12.84 -11.72
CA SER A 297 23.76 -11.76 -11.40
C SER A 297 23.08 -10.39 -11.44
N ALA A 298 22.24 -10.13 -12.43
CA ALA A 298 21.44 -8.91 -12.51
C ALA A 298 20.53 -8.74 -11.28
N ALA A 299 19.83 -9.80 -10.85
CA ALA A 299 19.00 -9.77 -9.64
C ALA A 299 19.81 -9.58 -8.34
N GLN A 300 21.05 -10.06 -8.30
CA GLN A 300 21.98 -9.82 -7.18
C GLN A 300 22.39 -8.34 -7.10
N TYR A 301 22.77 -7.72 -8.22
CA TYR A 301 23.07 -6.29 -8.27
C TYR A 301 21.85 -5.42 -7.98
N GLU A 302 20.66 -5.84 -8.45
CA GLU A 302 19.39 -5.18 -8.11
C GLU A 302 19.17 -5.18 -6.59
N LYS A 303 19.40 -6.32 -5.91
CA LYS A 303 19.30 -6.44 -4.45
C LYS A 303 20.31 -5.56 -3.72
N GLU A 304 21.57 -5.55 -4.16
CA GLU A 304 22.61 -4.70 -3.56
C GLU A 304 22.29 -3.23 -3.72
N GLY A 305 21.86 -2.81 -4.93
CA GLY A 305 21.42 -1.43 -5.19
C GLY A 305 20.22 -1.03 -4.34
N LEU A 306 19.23 -1.93 -4.18
CA LEU A 306 18.08 -1.70 -3.30
C LEU A 306 18.52 -1.46 -1.85
N LYS A 307 19.40 -2.29 -1.31
CA LYS A 307 19.90 -2.14 0.07
C LYS A 307 20.58 -0.80 0.30
N LEU A 308 21.46 -0.40 -0.62
CA LEU A 308 22.14 0.89 -0.53
C LEU A 308 21.16 2.06 -0.60
N LEU A 309 20.19 1.98 -1.50
CA LEU A 309 19.15 3.00 -1.65
C LEU A 309 18.25 3.10 -0.40
N GLN A 310 17.82 1.96 0.14
CA GLN A 310 16.99 1.91 1.36
C GLN A 310 17.75 2.46 2.56
N ALA A 311 19.01 2.09 2.75
CA ALA A 311 19.85 2.60 3.83
C ALA A 311 20.04 4.13 3.74
N SER A 312 20.37 4.64 2.54
CA SER A 312 20.54 6.07 2.29
C SER A 312 19.24 6.86 2.52
N ASN A 313 18.12 6.35 1.98
CA ASN A 313 16.80 6.99 2.16
C ASN A 313 16.36 6.97 3.62
N ALA A 314 16.57 5.85 4.32
CA ALA A 314 16.23 5.75 5.74
C ALA A 314 17.03 6.74 6.58
N GLU A 315 18.34 6.89 6.33
CA GLU A 315 19.18 7.87 7.04
C GLU A 315 18.73 9.32 6.78
N ALA A 316 18.42 9.65 5.53
CA ALA A 316 17.92 10.98 5.17
C ALA A 316 16.58 11.28 5.86
N LEU A 317 15.63 10.32 5.82
CA LEU A 317 14.33 10.47 6.45
C LEU A 317 14.41 10.53 7.99
N LYS A 318 15.33 9.78 8.61
CA LYS A 318 15.58 9.89 10.08
C LYS A 318 16.04 11.30 10.45
N LYS A 319 16.96 11.92 9.69
CA LYS A 319 17.41 13.31 9.90
C LYS A 319 16.26 14.31 9.73
N GLU A 320 15.46 14.15 8.65
CA GLU A 320 14.30 15.01 8.38
C GLU A 320 13.25 14.89 9.50
N LEU A 321 13.03 13.69 10.04
CA LEU A 321 12.09 13.45 11.14
C LEU A 321 12.55 14.11 12.43
N THR A 322 13.84 14.02 12.78
CA THR A 322 14.44 14.72 13.92
C THR A 322 14.27 16.23 13.79
N GLN A 323 14.57 16.79 12.62
CA GLN A 323 14.37 18.22 12.35
C GLN A 323 12.89 18.63 12.49
N SER A 324 11.96 17.81 11.98
CA SER A 324 10.52 18.06 12.12
C SER A 324 10.08 18.03 13.57
N PHE A 325 10.60 17.08 14.37
CA PHE A 325 10.36 17.02 15.82
C PHE A 325 10.86 18.26 16.55
N GLU A 326 12.08 18.71 16.26
CA GLU A 326 12.65 19.94 16.85
C GLU A 326 11.81 21.17 16.49
N SER A 327 11.36 21.28 15.24
CA SER A 327 10.49 22.36 14.78
C SER A 327 9.15 22.36 15.53
N ILE A 328 8.52 21.19 15.68
CA ILE A 328 7.26 21.04 16.45
C ILE A 328 7.46 21.44 17.92
N THR A 329 8.56 21.01 18.52
CA THR A 329 8.88 21.33 19.92
C THR A 329 9.06 22.83 20.12
N ALA A 330 9.80 23.49 19.23
CA ALA A 330 9.99 24.94 19.25
C ALA A 330 8.66 25.70 19.04
N GLN A 331 7.84 25.24 18.08
CA GLN A 331 6.54 25.86 17.79
C GLN A 331 5.56 25.69 18.96
N ASN A 332 5.53 24.51 19.62
CA ASN A 332 4.72 24.29 20.81
C ASN A 332 5.14 25.23 21.97
N ALA A 333 6.44 25.40 22.21
CA ALA A 333 6.94 26.30 23.24
C ALA A 333 6.57 27.76 22.96
N MET A 334 6.61 28.19 21.70
CA MET A 334 6.20 29.51 21.28
C MET A 334 4.69 29.71 21.45
N LEU A 335 3.90 28.73 21.04
CA LEU A 335 2.44 28.74 21.17
C LEU A 335 2.01 28.80 22.65
N GLU A 336 2.66 27.99 23.51
CA GLU A 336 2.37 27.97 24.93
C GLU A 336 2.62 29.34 25.61
N ARG A 337 3.72 29.99 25.27
CA ARG A 337 3.99 31.36 25.77
C ARG A 337 2.96 32.35 25.25
N TYR A 338 2.60 32.25 23.98
CA TYR A 338 1.61 33.12 23.39
C TYR A 338 0.22 32.96 24.00
N GLU A 339 -0.24 31.72 24.22
CA GLU A 339 -1.55 31.43 24.81
C GLU A 339 -1.60 31.75 26.34
N ASN A 340 -0.55 31.40 27.09
CA ASN A 340 -0.62 31.43 28.54
C ASN A 340 -0.05 32.74 29.15
N GLU A 341 0.83 33.44 28.44
CA GLU A 341 1.45 34.67 28.94
C GLU A 341 0.95 35.92 28.21
N LEU A 342 1.03 35.95 26.86
CA LEU A 342 0.75 37.13 26.07
C LEU A 342 -0.75 37.40 25.89
N MET A 343 -1.54 36.38 25.50
CA MET A 343 -2.97 36.57 25.24
C MET A 343 -3.77 37.04 26.44
N PRO A 344 -3.54 36.56 27.71
CA PRO A 344 -4.24 37.07 28.87
C PRO A 344 -3.94 38.54 29.14
N LEU A 345 -2.73 39.03 28.86
CA LEU A 345 -2.36 40.45 28.99
C LEU A 345 -3.13 41.30 27.98
N ILE A 346 -3.18 40.86 26.72
CA ILE A 346 -3.91 41.54 25.64
C ILE A 346 -5.44 41.54 25.92
N GLU A 347 -5.99 40.42 26.41
CA GLU A 347 -7.40 40.34 26.79
C GLU A 347 -7.74 41.28 27.94
N SER A 348 -6.84 41.41 28.94
CA SER A 348 -6.97 42.35 30.06
C SER A 348 -6.88 43.80 29.60
N GLY A 349 -5.87 44.14 28.75
CA GLY A 349 -5.72 45.50 28.19
C GLY A 349 -6.93 45.91 27.38
N TYR A 350 -7.46 44.98 26.53
CA TYR A 350 -8.70 45.22 25.78
C TYR A 350 -9.92 45.41 26.71
N ALA A 351 -10.05 44.61 27.78
CA ALA A 351 -11.15 44.73 28.73
C ALA A 351 -11.12 46.04 29.52
N LEU A 352 -9.92 46.56 29.83
CA LEU A 352 -9.70 47.85 30.49
C LEU A 352 -9.82 49.04 29.53
N GLY A 353 -9.86 48.81 28.24
CA GLY A 353 -9.91 49.87 27.22
C GLY A 353 -8.54 50.50 26.90
N GLU A 354 -7.45 49.86 27.32
CA GLU A 354 -6.08 50.25 27.02
C GLU A 354 -5.69 49.85 25.57
N ASP A 355 -6.12 48.66 25.12
CA ASP A 355 -5.92 48.16 23.77
C ASP A 355 -7.16 48.36 22.89
N SER A 356 -6.93 48.63 21.60
CA SER A 356 -8.02 48.75 20.63
C SER A 356 -8.55 47.37 20.26
N ALA A 357 -9.80 47.33 19.80
CA ALA A 357 -10.39 46.10 19.25
C ALA A 357 -9.55 45.51 18.06
N ILE A 358 -8.90 46.36 17.29
CA ILE A 358 -8.06 45.96 16.16
C ILE A 358 -6.78 45.30 16.66
N GLU A 359 -6.12 45.85 17.68
CA GLU A 359 -4.92 45.23 18.28
C GLU A 359 -5.22 43.86 18.89
N TYR A 360 -6.32 43.74 19.63
CA TYR A 360 -6.81 42.45 20.13
C TYR A 360 -7.00 41.44 19.03
N LEU A 361 -7.62 41.83 17.91
CA LEU A 361 -7.87 40.97 16.78
C LEU A 361 -6.62 40.55 16.01
N LEU A 362 -5.66 41.48 15.85
CA LEU A 362 -4.37 41.16 15.25
C LEU A 362 -3.62 40.10 16.06
N SER A 363 -3.69 40.22 17.38
CA SER A 363 -3.09 39.25 18.30
C SER A 363 -3.78 37.88 18.26
N GLN A 364 -5.12 37.85 18.23
CA GLN A 364 -5.86 36.61 18.01
C GLN A 364 -5.49 35.96 16.68
N ARG A 365 -5.32 36.73 15.63
CA ARG A 365 -4.93 36.23 14.33
C ARG A 365 -3.51 35.65 14.35
N GLU A 366 -2.58 36.27 15.02
CA GLU A 366 -1.21 35.74 15.14
C GLU A 366 -1.22 34.39 15.91
N LEU A 367 -2.04 34.27 16.96
CA LEU A 367 -2.27 33.01 17.64
C LEU A 367 -2.74 31.91 16.68
N TRP A 368 -3.68 32.22 15.78
CA TRP A 368 -4.18 31.22 14.82
C TRP A 368 -3.12 30.84 13.81
N LYS A 369 -2.32 31.80 13.35
CA LYS A 369 -1.21 31.54 12.46
C LYS A 369 -0.19 30.58 13.09
N LEU A 370 0.14 30.78 14.36
CA LEU A 370 1.01 29.87 15.11
C LEU A 370 0.43 28.45 15.21
N LYS A 371 -0.89 28.31 15.41
CA LYS A 371 -1.57 27.00 15.42
C LYS A 371 -1.59 26.35 14.04
N GLU A 372 -1.79 27.13 12.99
CA GLU A 372 -1.73 26.65 11.61
C GLU A 372 -0.31 26.16 11.27
N GLU A 373 0.72 26.92 11.57
CA GLU A 373 2.12 26.54 11.38
C GLU A 373 2.44 25.24 12.13
N LEU A 374 1.97 25.09 13.37
CA LEU A 374 2.10 23.84 14.12
C LEU A 374 1.40 22.67 13.40
N THR A 375 0.23 22.91 12.82
CA THR A 375 -0.49 21.87 12.03
C THR A 375 0.31 21.48 10.80
N VAL A 376 0.92 22.43 10.09
CA VAL A 376 1.79 22.18 8.93
C VAL A 376 3.02 21.34 9.35
N HIS A 377 3.67 21.70 10.46
CA HIS A 377 4.81 20.94 11.00
C HIS A 377 4.41 19.50 11.39
N ASN A 378 3.25 19.31 12.01
CA ASN A 378 2.72 17.98 12.35
C ASN A 378 2.43 17.15 11.07
N LYS A 379 1.82 17.74 10.05
CA LYS A 379 1.60 17.05 8.75
C LYS A 379 2.94 16.60 8.16
N LYS A 380 3.92 17.48 8.12
CA LYS A 380 5.26 17.16 7.60
C LYS A 380 5.94 16.03 8.39
N TYR A 381 5.79 16.04 9.72
CA TYR A 381 6.30 14.96 10.58
C TYR A 381 5.66 13.61 10.20
N TYR A 382 4.34 13.52 10.09
CA TYR A 382 3.67 12.27 9.72
C TYR A 382 3.98 11.83 8.29
N GLU A 383 4.10 12.75 7.33
CA GLU A 383 4.56 12.44 5.97
C GLU A 383 5.94 11.78 5.99
N THR A 384 6.87 12.34 6.74
CA THR A 384 8.23 11.80 6.87
C THR A 384 8.24 10.47 7.63
N LEU A 385 7.46 10.34 8.70
CA LEU A 385 7.33 9.13 9.51
C LEU A 385 6.80 7.96 8.68
N PHE A 386 5.69 8.13 7.96
CA PHE A 386 5.10 7.05 7.18
C PHE A 386 5.88 6.74 5.89
N LYS A 387 6.62 7.70 5.33
CA LYS A 387 7.64 7.41 4.31
C LYS A 387 8.76 6.54 4.86
N LEU A 388 9.25 6.83 6.07
CA LEU A 388 10.27 6.02 6.72
C LEU A 388 9.75 4.60 7.01
N TYR A 389 8.52 4.45 7.49
CA TYR A 389 7.88 3.14 7.67
C TYR A 389 7.76 2.37 6.35
N SER A 390 7.47 3.05 5.25
CA SER A 390 7.41 2.44 3.92
C SER A 390 8.78 1.96 3.43
N VAL A 391 9.85 2.74 3.68
CA VAL A 391 11.23 2.36 3.32
C VAL A 391 11.73 1.18 4.17
N LEU A 392 11.49 1.21 5.48
CA LEU A 392 11.94 0.18 6.41
C LEU A 392 10.95 -0.99 6.54
N GLN A 393 9.74 -0.86 5.97
CA GLN A 393 8.65 -1.84 6.02
C GLN A 393 8.31 -2.31 7.43
N ILE A 394 8.28 -1.35 8.36
CA ILE A 394 7.87 -1.59 9.73
C ILE A 394 6.37 -1.88 9.75
N LYS A 395 6.00 -3.04 10.31
CA LYS A 395 4.63 -3.35 10.68
C LYS A 395 4.41 -2.90 12.11
N GLU A 396 3.40 -2.10 12.32
CA GLU A 396 2.86 -1.82 13.64
C GLU A 396 1.72 -2.75 14.00
#